data_f50f498c39d0777f74a9d8781b8e9286
#
_entry.id   f50f498c39d0777f74a9d8781b8e9286
#
_cell.length_a   1.000
_cell.length_b   1.000
_cell.length_c   1.000
_cell.angle_alpha   90.00
_cell.angle_beta   90.00
_cell.angle_gamma   90.00
#
_symmetry.space_group_name_H-M   'P 1'
#
loop_
_entity.id
_entity.type
_entity.pdbx_description
1 polymer ?
#
loop_
_entity_poly.entity_id
_entity_poly.type
_entity_poly.pdbx_seq_one_letter_code
_entity_poly.pdbx_strand_id
1 'polypeptide(L)'
;KCLSIGIDITKEYIPVAPAAHYLCGGIKVDLDGQSSIRRLYAIGECSCTGLHGGNRLASNSLIEAVVYADAAAKHALSVLERYDFNEDIPEWNDEGTISTEERVLITQSMKEVNQIMEAYVGIVRSNTRLTRAWNRLDILYEETEALFKRSKATRELCELRNMINVGYLITKQAMEQTNKKPMN
;
A
#
# COMPACT_ATOMS: atom_id res chain seq x y z
N LYS A 1 13.34 -12.74 -23.40
CA LYS A 1 12.53 -13.13 -22.23
C LYS A 1 11.23 -13.85 -22.63
N CYS A 2 10.42 -13.32 -23.58
CA CYS A 2 9.19 -14.00 -24.02
C CYS A 2 9.47 -15.40 -24.56
N LEU A 3 10.49 -15.55 -25.38
CA LEU A 3 10.87 -16.85 -25.94
C LEU A 3 11.27 -17.87 -24.86
N SER A 4 11.84 -17.44 -23.73
CA SER A 4 12.22 -18.34 -22.63
C SER A 4 11.02 -18.91 -21.86
N ILE A 5 9.84 -18.37 -22.06
CA ILE A 5 8.54 -18.85 -21.51
C ILE A 5 7.62 -19.42 -22.59
N GLY A 6 8.17 -19.72 -23.79
CA GLY A 6 7.44 -20.35 -24.87
C GLY A 6 6.65 -19.42 -25.78
N ILE A 7 6.77 -18.10 -25.61
CA ILE A 7 6.06 -17.11 -26.43
C ILE A 7 7.00 -16.55 -27.49
N ASP A 8 6.78 -16.91 -28.76
CA ASP A 8 7.50 -16.37 -29.91
C ASP A 8 6.77 -15.14 -30.47
N ILE A 9 7.21 -13.95 -30.03
CA ILE A 9 6.60 -12.66 -30.41
C ILE A 9 6.68 -12.34 -31.91
N THR A 10 7.41 -13.12 -32.68
CA THR A 10 7.43 -13.01 -34.15
C THR A 10 6.30 -13.78 -34.81
N LYS A 11 5.63 -14.66 -34.08
CA LYS A 11 4.57 -15.55 -34.56
C LYS A 11 3.24 -15.39 -33.83
N GLU A 12 3.29 -14.92 -32.59
CA GLU A 12 2.10 -14.81 -31.73
C GLU A 12 2.12 -13.53 -30.87
N TYR A 13 0.92 -13.12 -30.40
CA TYR A 13 0.80 -11.96 -29.52
C TYR A 13 1.13 -12.31 -28.08
N ILE A 14 1.70 -11.33 -27.35
CA ILE A 14 1.88 -11.43 -25.91
C ILE A 14 0.50 -11.30 -25.24
N PRO A 15 0.04 -12.29 -24.45
CA PRO A 15 -1.18 -12.16 -23.70
C PRO A 15 -1.04 -11.07 -22.64
N VAL A 16 -1.97 -10.13 -22.61
CA VAL A 16 -2.02 -9.01 -21.67
C VAL A 16 -3.39 -8.91 -21.02
N ALA A 17 -3.42 -8.42 -19.78
CA ALA A 17 -4.64 -8.11 -19.07
C ALA A 17 -4.55 -6.72 -18.44
N PRO A 18 -5.65 -5.94 -18.39
CA PRO A 18 -5.68 -4.68 -17.66
C PRO A 18 -5.44 -4.93 -16.17
N ALA A 19 -4.53 -4.16 -15.57
CA ALA A 19 -4.25 -4.23 -14.15
C ALA A 19 -3.95 -2.84 -13.60
N ALA A 20 -4.18 -2.63 -12.30
CA ALA A 20 -3.70 -1.44 -11.61
C ALA A 20 -2.17 -1.47 -11.61
N HIS A 21 -1.54 -0.35 -11.98
CA HIS A 21 -0.09 -0.26 -12.11
C HIS A 21 0.53 0.63 -11.04
N TYR A 22 -0.09 1.79 -10.77
CA TYR A 22 0.43 2.81 -9.86
C TYR A 22 -0.66 3.23 -8.88
N LEU A 23 -0.30 3.41 -7.60
CA LEU A 23 -1.29 3.66 -6.54
C LEU A 23 -2.07 4.96 -6.77
N CYS A 24 -1.45 6.02 -7.30
CA CYS A 24 -2.03 7.36 -7.49
C CYS A 24 -2.62 7.96 -6.20
N GLY A 25 -2.17 7.50 -5.07
CA GLY A 25 -2.65 7.86 -3.75
C GLY A 25 -1.58 7.59 -2.70
N GLY A 26 -1.95 7.55 -1.43
CA GLY A 26 -1.02 7.27 -0.35
C GLY A 26 -1.11 8.27 0.79
N ILE A 27 -0.01 8.49 1.48
CA ILE A 27 0.11 9.45 2.57
C ILE A 27 0.06 10.86 1.99
N LYS A 28 -0.97 11.63 2.38
CA LYS A 28 -1.10 13.02 1.94
C LYS A 28 0.07 13.85 2.45
N VAL A 29 0.71 14.59 1.56
CA VAL A 29 1.86 15.46 1.84
C VAL A 29 1.66 16.87 1.28
N ASP A 30 2.40 17.80 1.84
CA ASP A 30 2.56 19.17 1.30
C ASP A 30 3.68 19.25 0.25
N LEU A 31 4.03 20.46 -0.17
CA LEU A 31 5.07 20.68 -1.19
C LEU A 31 6.49 20.30 -0.75
N ASP A 32 6.71 20.19 0.55
CA ASP A 32 7.96 19.74 1.15
C ASP A 32 7.98 18.22 1.44
N GLY A 33 6.95 17.49 1.00
CA GLY A 33 6.81 16.06 1.26
C GLY A 33 6.45 15.72 2.70
N GLN A 34 6.09 16.69 3.55
CA GLN A 34 5.75 16.49 4.94
C GLN A 34 4.30 16.03 5.07
N SER A 35 4.07 15.01 5.89
CA SER A 35 2.73 14.52 6.20
C SER A 35 2.04 15.37 7.29
N SER A 36 0.79 15.03 7.62
CA SER A 36 0.09 15.63 8.78
C SER A 36 0.72 15.26 10.13
N ILE A 37 1.58 14.26 10.18
CA ILE A 37 2.34 13.87 11.37
C ILE A 37 3.66 14.63 11.36
N ARG A 38 3.88 15.45 12.38
CA ARG A 38 5.09 16.26 12.49
C ARG A 38 6.36 15.39 12.41
N ARG A 39 7.34 15.78 11.60
CA ARG A 39 8.62 15.09 11.35
C ARG A 39 8.50 13.78 10.58
N LEU A 40 7.32 13.49 9.98
CA LEU A 40 7.13 12.35 9.10
C LEU A 40 6.95 12.84 7.67
N TYR A 41 7.80 12.36 6.78
CA TYR A 41 7.77 12.65 5.35
C TYR A 41 7.38 11.39 4.58
N ALA A 42 6.72 11.58 3.44
CA ALA A 42 6.47 10.51 2.49
C ALA A 42 6.82 10.99 1.08
N ILE A 43 7.56 10.14 0.35
CA ILE A 43 8.14 10.50 -0.95
C ILE A 43 7.97 9.32 -1.91
N GLY A 44 7.74 9.60 -3.18
CA GLY A 44 7.54 8.59 -4.22
C GLY A 44 6.15 7.97 -4.18
N GLU A 45 6.01 6.74 -4.63
CA GLU A 45 4.70 6.09 -4.83
C GLU A 45 3.84 5.98 -3.57
N CYS A 46 4.45 5.94 -2.39
CA CYS A 46 3.69 5.91 -1.12
C CYS A 46 3.11 7.26 -0.72
N SER A 47 3.46 8.35 -1.40
CA SER A 47 2.96 9.70 -1.13
C SER A 47 1.79 10.08 -2.03
N CYS A 48 0.88 10.89 -1.50
CA CYS A 48 -0.20 11.53 -2.25
C CYS A 48 0.05 13.02 -2.34
N THR A 49 0.72 13.45 -3.39
CA THR A 49 1.01 14.85 -3.69
C THR A 49 -0.15 15.55 -4.40
N GLY A 50 -1.08 14.77 -4.97
CA GLY A 50 -2.17 15.26 -5.83
C GLY A 50 -1.79 15.40 -7.32
N LEU A 51 -0.51 15.24 -7.68
CA LEU A 51 -0.03 15.39 -9.06
C LEU A 51 -0.72 14.43 -10.05
N HIS A 52 -0.95 13.20 -9.64
CA HIS A 52 -1.44 12.15 -10.53
C HIS A 52 -2.96 12.11 -10.67
N GLY A 53 -3.69 12.74 -9.76
CA GLY A 53 -5.15 12.65 -9.75
C GLY A 53 -5.64 11.19 -9.71
N GLY A 54 -6.60 10.86 -10.53
CA GLY A 54 -7.16 9.50 -10.61
C GLY A 54 -6.37 8.55 -11.51
N ASN A 55 -5.41 9.05 -12.31
CA ASN A 55 -4.60 8.22 -13.20
C ASN A 55 -3.30 8.94 -13.59
N ARG A 56 -2.18 8.30 -13.32
CA ARG A 56 -0.84 8.85 -13.55
C ARG A 56 -0.52 8.94 -15.05
N LEU A 57 -0.01 10.09 -15.48
CA LEU A 57 0.66 10.20 -16.79
C LEU A 57 1.99 9.44 -16.75
N ALA A 58 2.25 8.63 -17.77
CA ALA A 58 3.46 7.83 -17.87
C ALA A 58 4.72 8.68 -17.66
N SER A 59 5.73 8.10 -17.01
CA SER A 59 7.04 8.67 -16.69
C SER A 59 7.06 9.76 -15.59
N ASN A 60 5.92 10.32 -15.19
CA ASN A 60 5.89 11.37 -14.15
C ASN A 60 6.22 10.87 -12.74
N SER A 61 6.08 9.58 -12.46
CA SER A 61 6.33 9.04 -11.13
C SER A 61 7.77 9.18 -10.65
N LEU A 62 8.75 8.94 -11.54
CA LEU A 62 10.17 9.08 -11.19
C LEU A 62 10.56 10.55 -10.99
N ILE A 63 10.03 11.44 -11.82
CA ILE A 63 10.28 12.88 -11.69
C ILE A 63 9.68 13.38 -10.38
N GLU A 64 8.45 13.03 -10.06
CA GLU A 64 7.82 13.37 -8.78
C GLU A 64 8.66 12.88 -7.59
N ALA A 65 9.09 11.62 -7.61
CA ALA A 65 9.88 11.06 -6.52
C ALA A 65 11.19 11.84 -6.30
N VAL A 66 11.90 12.22 -7.36
CA VAL A 66 13.15 12.98 -7.29
C VAL A 66 12.90 14.40 -6.77
N VAL A 67 11.89 15.10 -7.31
CA VAL A 67 11.57 16.48 -6.90
C VAL A 67 11.17 16.55 -5.44
N TYR A 68 10.29 15.66 -4.99
CA TYR A 68 9.86 15.62 -3.59
C TYR A 68 10.95 15.12 -2.65
N ALA A 69 11.85 14.24 -3.11
CA ALA A 69 13.00 13.85 -2.30
C ALA A 69 13.93 15.03 -2.03
N ASP A 70 14.23 15.84 -3.05
CA ASP A 70 15.05 17.05 -2.91
C ASP A 70 14.37 18.09 -2.00
N ALA A 71 13.06 18.34 -2.19
CA ALA A 71 12.30 19.27 -1.36
C ALA A 71 12.27 18.82 0.10
N ALA A 72 11.95 17.54 0.35
CA ALA A 72 11.91 17.00 1.70
C ALA A 72 13.27 17.04 2.40
N ALA A 73 14.35 16.72 1.69
CA ALA A 73 15.70 16.81 2.23
C ALA A 73 16.06 18.24 2.64
N LYS A 74 15.80 19.22 1.78
CA LYS A 74 16.03 20.65 2.07
C LYS A 74 15.22 21.13 3.27
N HIS A 75 13.93 20.78 3.31
CA HIS A 75 13.09 21.13 4.45
C HIS A 75 13.58 20.46 5.74
N ALA A 76 13.84 19.16 5.72
CA ALA A 76 14.33 18.42 6.90
C ALA A 76 15.61 19.03 7.46
N LEU A 77 16.58 19.35 6.59
CA LEU A 77 17.82 20.03 7.00
C LEU A 77 17.56 21.40 7.62
N SER A 78 16.62 22.18 7.09
CA SER A 78 16.31 23.53 7.60
C SER A 78 15.71 23.54 9.00
N VAL A 79 15.12 22.40 9.42
CA VAL A 79 14.46 22.27 10.73
C VAL A 79 15.19 21.35 11.69
N LEU A 80 16.22 20.64 11.23
CA LEU A 80 16.91 19.61 12.00
C LEU A 80 17.43 20.11 13.33
N GLU A 81 18.10 21.29 13.32
CA GLU A 81 18.68 21.91 14.52
C GLU A 81 17.64 22.37 15.55
N ARG A 82 16.36 22.38 15.19
CA ARG A 82 15.26 22.77 16.10
C ARG A 82 14.78 21.62 16.98
N TYR A 83 15.32 20.43 16.77
CA TYR A 83 14.88 19.22 17.46
C TYR A 83 16.05 18.50 18.09
N ASP A 84 15.87 18.12 19.34
CA ASP A 84 16.78 17.21 20.01
C ASP A 84 16.52 15.77 19.57
N PHE A 85 17.57 14.96 19.55
CA PHE A 85 17.45 13.53 19.36
C PHE A 85 16.87 12.90 20.62
N ASN A 86 15.91 12.00 20.44
CA ASN A 86 15.46 11.16 21.53
C ASN A 86 16.41 9.96 21.65
N GLU A 87 17.21 9.95 22.70
CA GLU A 87 18.15 8.85 22.98
C GLU A 87 17.49 7.68 23.72
N ASP A 88 16.34 7.94 24.35
CA ASP A 88 15.57 6.93 25.08
C ASP A 88 14.59 6.22 24.15
N ILE A 89 15.12 5.38 23.26
CA ILE A 89 14.34 4.53 22.37
C ILE A 89 14.31 3.14 23.01
N PRO A 90 13.12 2.66 23.44
CA PRO A 90 13.00 1.33 24.02
C PRO A 90 13.37 0.27 22.98
N GLU A 91 14.04 -0.78 23.44
CA GLU A 91 14.27 -1.95 22.60
C GLU A 91 12.95 -2.63 22.21
N TRP A 92 12.97 -3.33 21.09
CA TRP A 92 11.83 -4.11 20.65
C TRP A 92 11.54 -5.24 21.64
N ASN A 93 10.35 -5.24 22.24
CA ASN A 93 9.91 -6.28 23.15
C ASN A 93 9.16 -7.38 22.37
N ASP A 94 9.75 -8.58 22.31
CA ASP A 94 9.13 -9.77 21.74
C ASP A 94 8.79 -10.83 22.80
N GLU A 95 8.76 -10.45 24.08
CA GLU A 95 8.43 -11.32 25.19
C GLU A 95 7.01 -11.89 25.03
N GLY A 96 6.87 -13.20 25.26
CA GLY A 96 5.61 -13.91 25.10
C GLY A 96 5.26 -14.27 23.66
N THR A 97 6.06 -13.88 22.67
CA THR A 97 5.85 -14.29 21.27
C THR A 97 6.58 -15.58 20.93
N ILE A 98 6.01 -16.35 20.01
CA ILE A 98 6.58 -17.59 19.50
C ILE A 98 6.93 -17.47 18.02
N SER A 99 7.91 -18.25 17.57
CA SER A 99 8.17 -18.38 16.13
C SER A 99 6.99 -19.09 15.49
N THR A 100 6.36 -18.47 14.47
CA THR A 100 5.27 -19.13 13.78
C THR A 100 5.82 -20.14 12.77
N GLU A 101 5.37 -21.38 12.86
CA GLU A 101 5.64 -22.43 11.87
C GLU A 101 4.62 -22.41 10.73
N GLU A 102 3.50 -21.72 10.92
CA GLU A 102 2.35 -21.65 10.02
C GLU A 102 2.52 -20.63 8.89
N ARG A 103 3.64 -20.73 8.15
CA ARG A 103 3.90 -19.87 6.99
C ARG A 103 2.83 -19.93 5.91
N VAL A 104 2.11 -21.07 5.85
CA VAL A 104 1.01 -21.26 4.91
C VAL A 104 -0.11 -20.24 5.14
N LEU A 105 -0.41 -19.89 6.40
CA LEU A 105 -1.44 -18.90 6.72
C LEU A 105 -1.09 -17.53 6.14
N ILE A 106 0.16 -17.10 6.31
CA ILE A 106 0.64 -15.81 5.78
C ILE A 106 0.56 -15.80 4.26
N THR A 107 1.11 -16.84 3.61
CA THR A 107 1.15 -16.92 2.15
C THR A 107 -0.25 -17.00 1.53
N GLN A 108 -1.17 -17.75 2.15
CA GLN A 108 -2.54 -17.89 1.68
C GLN A 108 -3.31 -16.55 1.85
N SER A 109 -3.19 -15.92 3.01
CA SER A 109 -3.84 -14.63 3.26
C SER A 109 -3.33 -13.53 2.30
N MET A 110 -2.03 -13.50 1.98
CA MET A 110 -1.50 -12.57 0.96
C MET A 110 -2.15 -12.77 -0.41
N LYS A 111 -2.32 -14.04 -0.83
CA LYS A 111 -3.00 -14.34 -2.10
C LYS A 111 -4.46 -13.93 -2.06
N GLU A 112 -5.14 -14.15 -0.94
CA GLU A 112 -6.54 -13.79 -0.78
C GLU A 112 -6.73 -12.27 -0.83
N VAL A 113 -5.88 -11.48 -0.14
CA VAL A 113 -5.90 -10.01 -0.24
C VAL A 113 -5.76 -9.56 -1.69
N ASN A 114 -4.78 -10.10 -2.43
CA ASN A 114 -4.59 -9.75 -3.84
C ASN A 114 -5.84 -10.06 -4.68
N GLN A 115 -6.43 -11.24 -4.51
CA GLN A 115 -7.65 -11.64 -5.23
C GLN A 115 -8.85 -10.77 -4.89
N ILE A 116 -9.03 -10.41 -3.61
CA ILE A 116 -10.10 -9.51 -3.16
C ILE A 116 -9.93 -8.14 -3.81
N MET A 117 -8.72 -7.57 -3.75
CA MET A 117 -8.45 -6.26 -4.29
C MET A 117 -8.61 -6.21 -5.81
N GLU A 118 -8.12 -7.21 -6.53
CA GLU A 118 -8.24 -7.31 -7.98
C GLU A 118 -9.71 -7.48 -8.41
N ALA A 119 -10.44 -8.42 -7.81
CA ALA A 119 -11.79 -8.77 -8.25
C ALA A 119 -12.85 -7.75 -7.82
N TYR A 120 -12.72 -7.13 -6.66
CA TYR A 120 -13.77 -6.30 -6.08
C TYR A 120 -13.41 -4.82 -5.96
N VAL A 121 -12.14 -4.46 -5.86
CA VAL A 121 -11.66 -3.08 -5.67
C VAL A 121 -10.80 -2.59 -6.85
N GLY A 122 -10.75 -3.37 -7.92
CA GLY A 122 -9.99 -3.08 -9.14
C GLY A 122 -10.59 -1.93 -9.97
N ILE A 123 -10.46 -2.01 -11.30
CA ILE A 123 -10.85 -0.94 -12.23
C ILE A 123 -12.38 -0.73 -12.23
N VAL A 124 -13.16 -1.82 -12.25
CA VAL A 124 -14.63 -1.76 -12.24
C VAL A 124 -15.14 -2.05 -10.83
N ARG A 125 -15.76 -1.05 -10.22
CA ARG A 125 -16.27 -1.10 -8.86
C ARG A 125 -17.79 -0.99 -8.82
N SER A 126 -18.42 -1.63 -7.84
CA SER A 126 -19.84 -1.46 -7.48
C SER A 126 -20.00 -1.54 -5.97
N ASN A 127 -21.10 -1.00 -5.44
CA ASN A 127 -21.37 -1.06 -3.99
C ASN A 127 -21.36 -2.50 -3.48
N THR A 128 -21.95 -3.44 -4.23
CA THR A 128 -21.97 -4.87 -3.87
C THR A 128 -20.55 -5.45 -3.78
N ARG A 129 -19.68 -5.14 -4.75
CA ARG A 129 -18.28 -5.60 -4.75
C ARG A 129 -17.50 -4.99 -3.60
N LEU A 130 -17.62 -3.69 -3.38
CA LEU A 130 -16.91 -2.99 -2.30
C LEU A 130 -17.35 -3.50 -0.92
N THR A 131 -18.64 -3.69 -0.69
CA THR A 131 -19.14 -4.28 0.58
C THR A 131 -18.61 -5.70 0.79
N ARG A 132 -18.52 -6.49 -0.27
CA ARG A 132 -17.95 -7.85 -0.18
C ARG A 132 -16.45 -7.80 0.14
N ALA A 133 -15.70 -6.90 -0.50
CA ALA A 133 -14.29 -6.70 -0.19
C ALA A 133 -14.08 -6.29 1.26
N TRP A 134 -14.86 -5.31 1.73
CA TRP A 134 -14.83 -4.83 3.10
C TRP A 134 -14.99 -5.96 4.12
N ASN A 135 -16.06 -6.74 3.99
CA ASN A 135 -16.36 -7.83 4.93
C ASN A 135 -15.27 -8.92 4.94
N ARG A 136 -14.64 -9.20 3.78
CA ARG A 136 -13.56 -10.19 3.71
C ARG A 136 -12.24 -9.67 4.27
N LEU A 137 -11.92 -8.41 4.00
CA LEU A 137 -10.72 -7.77 4.55
C LEU A 137 -10.81 -7.63 6.07
N ASP A 138 -12.02 -7.44 6.61
CA ASP A 138 -12.25 -7.38 8.04
C ASP A 138 -11.91 -8.70 8.75
N ILE A 139 -12.34 -9.83 8.18
CA ILE A 139 -11.98 -11.17 8.68
C ILE A 139 -10.46 -11.37 8.64
N LEU A 140 -9.82 -11.07 7.50
CA LEU A 140 -8.37 -11.20 7.35
C LEU A 140 -7.61 -10.28 8.31
N TYR A 141 -8.15 -9.11 8.60
CA TYR A 141 -7.59 -8.17 9.57
C TYR A 141 -7.56 -8.79 10.98
N GLU A 142 -8.70 -9.30 11.46
CA GLU A 142 -8.81 -9.90 12.79
C GLU A 142 -7.89 -11.13 12.94
N GLU A 143 -7.87 -12.00 11.94
CA GLU A 143 -7.01 -13.19 11.94
C GLU A 143 -5.52 -12.81 11.93
N THR A 144 -5.14 -11.82 11.14
CA THR A 144 -3.75 -11.37 11.02
C THR A 144 -3.29 -10.62 12.27
N GLU A 145 -4.13 -9.77 12.87
CA GLU A 145 -3.81 -9.11 14.14
C GLU A 145 -3.66 -10.13 15.30
N ALA A 146 -4.52 -11.14 15.33
CA ALA A 146 -4.39 -12.22 16.30
C ALA A 146 -3.09 -13.02 16.11
N LEU A 147 -2.70 -13.30 14.87
CA LEU A 147 -1.45 -13.95 14.53
C LEU A 147 -0.24 -13.06 14.89
N PHE A 148 -0.28 -11.78 14.54
CA PHE A 148 0.80 -10.82 14.80
C PHE A 148 1.09 -10.66 16.29
N LYS A 149 0.05 -10.56 17.14
CA LYS A 149 0.19 -10.39 18.59
C LYS A 149 0.87 -11.57 19.28
N ARG A 150 0.73 -12.78 18.76
CA ARG A 150 1.31 -14.00 19.35
C ARG A 150 2.60 -14.47 18.69
N SER A 151 2.98 -13.89 17.57
CA SER A 151 4.12 -14.35 16.78
C SER A 151 5.27 -13.35 16.83
N LYS A 152 6.51 -13.86 16.75
CA LYS A 152 7.66 -13.00 16.46
C LYS A 152 7.44 -12.29 15.13
N ALA A 153 7.70 -10.99 15.12
CA ALA A 153 7.57 -10.18 13.92
C ALA A 153 8.54 -10.69 12.84
N THR A 154 7.98 -11.16 11.73
CA THR A 154 8.75 -11.49 10.52
C THR A 154 8.40 -10.50 9.42
N ARG A 155 9.28 -10.39 8.43
CA ARG A 155 9.05 -9.51 7.28
C ARG A 155 7.72 -9.82 6.59
N GLU A 156 7.48 -11.09 6.32
CA GLU A 156 6.29 -11.55 5.61
C GLU A 156 5.00 -11.27 6.39
N LEU A 157 5.02 -11.42 7.71
CA LEU A 157 3.88 -11.12 8.56
C LEU A 157 3.61 -9.61 8.63
N CYS A 158 4.66 -8.79 8.70
CA CYS A 158 4.52 -7.34 8.63
C CYS A 158 3.99 -6.88 7.27
N GLU A 159 4.49 -7.46 6.17
CA GLU A 159 4.01 -7.16 4.82
C GLU A 159 2.52 -7.53 4.66
N LEU A 160 2.09 -8.70 5.13
CA LEU A 160 0.68 -9.10 5.11
C LEU A 160 -0.19 -8.11 5.88
N ARG A 161 0.22 -7.77 7.10
CA ARG A 161 -0.50 -6.80 7.94
C ARG A 161 -0.64 -5.45 7.24
N ASN A 162 0.43 -4.96 6.62
CA ASN A 162 0.43 -3.72 5.86
C ASN A 162 -0.47 -3.79 4.62
N MET A 163 -0.44 -4.90 3.87
CA MET A 163 -1.32 -5.11 2.71
C MET A 163 -2.80 -5.05 3.10
N ILE A 164 -3.19 -5.69 4.18
CA ILE A 164 -4.58 -5.68 4.67
C ILE A 164 -4.99 -4.26 5.07
N ASN A 165 -4.17 -3.56 5.84
CA ASN A 165 -4.45 -2.19 6.25
C ASN A 165 -4.62 -1.24 5.06
N VAL A 166 -3.73 -1.31 4.07
CA VAL A 166 -3.81 -0.50 2.86
C VAL A 166 -5.04 -0.87 2.04
N GLY A 167 -5.32 -2.17 1.85
CA GLY A 167 -6.50 -2.66 1.14
C GLY A 167 -7.80 -2.18 1.80
N TYR A 168 -7.86 -2.23 3.12
CA TYR A 168 -8.99 -1.74 3.93
C TYR A 168 -9.22 -0.24 3.72
N LEU A 169 -8.16 0.57 3.82
CA LEU A 169 -8.24 2.02 3.62
C LEU A 169 -8.69 2.39 2.19
N ILE A 170 -8.15 1.73 1.17
CA ILE A 170 -8.55 1.95 -0.23
C ILE A 170 -10.03 1.59 -0.43
N THR A 171 -10.48 0.46 0.12
CA THR A 171 -11.87 0.01 0.02
C THR A 171 -12.82 1.00 0.71
N LYS A 172 -12.47 1.46 1.91
CA LYS A 172 -13.23 2.47 2.65
C LYS A 172 -13.40 3.76 1.86
N GLN A 173 -12.32 4.30 1.33
CA GLN A 173 -12.37 5.53 0.52
C GLN A 173 -13.18 5.34 -0.76
N ALA A 174 -13.09 4.19 -1.41
CA ALA A 174 -13.90 3.87 -2.57
C ALA A 174 -15.39 3.83 -2.26
N MET A 175 -15.79 3.25 -1.12
CA MET A 175 -17.18 3.23 -0.65
C MET A 175 -17.71 4.64 -0.36
N GLU A 176 -16.92 5.49 0.29
CA GLU A 176 -17.28 6.88 0.58
C GLU A 176 -17.48 7.70 -0.70
N GLN A 177 -16.65 7.49 -1.72
CA GLN A 177 -16.79 8.17 -3.01
C GLN A 177 -18.03 7.71 -3.78
N THR A 178 -18.35 6.43 -3.74
CA THR A 178 -19.52 5.86 -4.42
C THR A 178 -20.83 6.37 -3.79
N ASN A 179 -20.84 6.54 -2.48
CA ASN A 179 -22.00 7.09 -1.77
C ASN A 179 -22.24 8.59 -2.05
N LYS A 180 -21.18 9.33 -2.46
CA LYS A 180 -21.29 10.76 -2.83
C LYS A 180 -21.71 10.99 -4.28
N LYS A 181 -21.61 9.99 -5.14
CA LYS A 181 -22.04 10.02 -6.54
C LYS A 181 -22.85 8.75 -6.77
N PRO A 182 -24.21 8.81 -6.78
CA PRO A 182 -25.00 7.67 -7.24
C PRO A 182 -24.55 7.37 -8.68
N MET A 183 -24.07 6.16 -8.90
CA MET A 183 -23.73 5.69 -10.24
C MET A 183 -25.06 5.49 -10.98
N ASN A 184 -25.29 6.34 -11.99
CA ASN A 184 -26.34 6.14 -12.99
C ASN A 184 -26.02 4.94 -13.87
#